data_a4f18958692e0295307729e158f62903
#
_entry.id   a4f18958692e0295307729e158f62903
#
_cell.length_a   1.000
_cell.length_b   1.000
_cell.length_c   1.000
_cell.angle_alpha   90.00
_cell.angle_beta   90.00
_cell.angle_gamma   90.00
#
_symmetry.space_group_name_H-M   'P 1'
#
loop_
_entity.id
_entity.type
_entity.pdbx_description
1 polymer ?
#
loop_
_entity_poly.entity_id
_entity_poly.type
_entity_poly.pdbx_seq_one_letter_code
_entity_poly.pdbx_strand_id
1 'polypeptide(L)'
;MDIDLAALPDDVETLQKLVRSLAAERTSLSEAKAEIERLNFIIKKFQHSQFGRRAERLDDDQLQLGFEDLNVDLARTEARLLPSSTTSKTTKTQSERPSLPAHLQREDVRLDIDHQTCTCCGGNLHPIGETTSEMLDHVPARLRVIRICRPRYGCRACGTIHQASAPERPIAKGLATPALLAHVLVSKYCDHLPLYRQSQIFARQGVELDRSTLANWVGGACWWLEPLQAKLAEHIFASGKLFADDTPIPVLDPGRGRTKTGRLWVYARDDRPWNGPDPPAALYLYSSDRKAERPASHLTTFSGVVQVDGYPGFDRLREGGRIQLAGCWAHARRKFYEVQQATASPVAAEALRRIAELYAIETSIRGQPAAARQSMRQSASRPLVADLKAWLDQQLARLPPRGGLADAIRYSLTRWDALCGFLDDGRIELDTNTVERAIRPITLGRKNHLFAGSDGGADRWATVCSLITTAKLNNVEPFAYLKDILERMSAGHPMSRIDELLPWNWRPNAALN
;
A
#
# COMPACT_ATOMS: atom_id res chain seq x y z
N MET A 1 -35.16 -5.85 -7.54
CA MET A 1 -36.18 -6.53 -8.37
C MET A 1 -37.52 -5.94 -8.03
N ASP A 2 -38.15 -5.20 -8.95
CA ASP A 2 -39.56 -4.85 -8.79
C ASP A 2 -40.38 -6.10 -9.05
N ILE A 3 -40.95 -6.65 -7.99
CA ILE A 3 -41.85 -7.81 -8.08
C ILE A 3 -43.23 -7.26 -8.35
N ASP A 4 -43.74 -7.57 -9.53
CA ASP A 4 -45.14 -7.32 -9.82
C ASP A 4 -45.99 -8.27 -8.95
N LEU A 5 -46.62 -7.71 -7.91
CA LEU A 5 -47.43 -8.47 -6.97
C LEU A 5 -48.71 -9.06 -7.63
N ALA A 6 -49.05 -8.59 -8.84
CA ALA A 6 -50.20 -9.14 -9.62
C ALA A 6 -49.78 -10.35 -10.47
N ALA A 7 -48.50 -10.63 -10.63
CA ALA A 7 -47.92 -11.71 -11.45
C ALA A 7 -47.09 -12.71 -10.63
N LEU A 8 -47.52 -12.99 -9.39
CA LEU A 8 -46.84 -14.02 -8.56
C LEU A 8 -47.10 -15.40 -9.15
N PRO A 9 -46.07 -16.28 -9.23
CA PRO A 9 -46.25 -17.65 -9.70
C PRO A 9 -47.10 -18.46 -8.73
N ASP A 10 -48.04 -19.25 -9.24
CA ASP A 10 -48.90 -20.13 -8.44
C ASP A 10 -48.23 -21.43 -7.94
N ASP A 11 -46.99 -21.66 -8.36
CA ASP A 11 -46.22 -22.83 -7.99
C ASP A 11 -45.42 -22.62 -6.70
N VAL A 12 -45.62 -23.50 -5.70
CA VAL A 12 -45.03 -23.44 -4.37
C VAL A 12 -43.49 -23.49 -4.41
N GLU A 13 -42.91 -24.25 -5.34
CA GLU A 13 -41.45 -24.38 -5.44
C GLU A 13 -40.80 -23.07 -5.95
N THR A 14 -41.44 -22.42 -6.91
CA THR A 14 -40.98 -21.12 -7.45
C THR A 14 -41.17 -20.00 -6.42
N LEU A 15 -42.29 -20.00 -5.69
CA LEU A 15 -42.51 -19.07 -4.57
C LEU A 15 -41.46 -19.24 -3.45
N GLN A 16 -41.16 -20.51 -3.08
CA GLN A 16 -40.11 -20.77 -2.08
C GLN A 16 -38.71 -20.31 -2.55
N LYS A 17 -38.37 -20.46 -3.84
CA LYS A 17 -37.14 -19.97 -4.43
C LYS A 17 -37.10 -18.42 -4.37
N LEU A 18 -38.20 -17.77 -4.70
CA LEU A 18 -38.34 -16.32 -4.67
C LEU A 18 -38.17 -15.76 -3.23
N VAL A 19 -38.86 -16.37 -2.26
CA VAL A 19 -38.74 -16.00 -0.83
C VAL A 19 -37.31 -16.18 -0.31
N ARG A 20 -36.64 -17.28 -0.67
CA ARG A 20 -35.23 -17.49 -0.28
C ARG A 20 -34.31 -16.47 -0.94
N SER A 21 -34.55 -16.08 -2.18
CA SER A 21 -33.78 -15.04 -2.88
C SER A 21 -33.97 -13.68 -2.21
N LEU A 22 -35.21 -13.30 -1.91
CA LEU A 22 -35.52 -12.05 -1.20
C LEU A 22 -34.93 -12.00 0.21
N ALA A 23 -34.98 -13.11 0.95
CA ALA A 23 -34.36 -13.21 2.26
C ALA A 23 -32.84 -13.02 2.20
N ALA A 24 -32.16 -13.62 1.20
CA ALA A 24 -30.73 -13.46 0.98
C ALA A 24 -30.36 -12.03 0.57
N GLU A 25 -31.16 -11.41 -0.30
CA GLU A 25 -31.00 -10.01 -0.73
C GLU A 25 -31.18 -9.04 0.46
N ARG A 26 -32.20 -9.28 1.30
CA ARG A 26 -32.43 -8.50 2.53
C ARG A 26 -31.25 -8.62 3.52
N THR A 27 -30.68 -9.81 3.67
CA THR A 27 -29.51 -10.02 4.54
C THR A 27 -28.29 -9.27 4.01
N SER A 28 -28.02 -9.36 2.70
CA SER A 28 -26.91 -8.63 2.05
C SER A 28 -27.09 -7.11 2.16
N LEU A 29 -28.30 -6.61 1.99
CA LEU A 29 -28.64 -5.20 2.16
C LEU A 29 -28.41 -4.73 3.61
N SER A 30 -28.78 -5.56 4.59
CA SER A 30 -28.58 -5.28 6.01
C SER A 30 -27.10 -5.26 6.38
N GLU A 31 -26.31 -6.20 5.87
CA GLU A 31 -24.85 -6.23 6.07
C GLU A 31 -24.15 -5.01 5.47
N ALA A 32 -24.54 -4.63 4.25
CA ALA A 32 -24.01 -3.44 3.58
C ALA A 32 -24.37 -2.14 4.31
N LYS A 33 -25.61 -2.02 4.80
CA LYS A 33 -26.02 -0.86 5.64
C LYS A 33 -25.22 -0.79 6.94
N ALA A 34 -25.01 -1.92 7.62
CA ALA A 34 -24.21 -1.97 8.84
C ALA A 34 -22.74 -1.56 8.58
N GLU A 35 -22.17 -1.96 7.44
CA GLU A 35 -20.81 -1.55 7.07
C GLU A 35 -20.71 -0.06 6.73
N ILE A 36 -21.73 0.50 6.05
CA ILE A 36 -21.83 1.95 5.82
C ILE A 36 -21.92 2.71 7.15
N GLU A 37 -22.73 2.26 8.09
CA GLU A 37 -22.85 2.87 9.42
C GLU A 37 -21.52 2.79 10.18
N ARG A 38 -20.84 1.64 10.12
CA ARG A 38 -19.53 1.45 10.72
C ARG A 38 -18.49 2.41 10.11
N LEU A 39 -18.42 2.51 8.80
CA LEU A 39 -17.50 3.40 8.09
C LEU A 39 -17.81 4.87 8.40
N ASN A 40 -19.06 5.26 8.42
CA ASN A 40 -19.49 6.61 8.81
C ASN A 40 -19.15 6.92 10.28
N PHE A 41 -19.29 5.95 11.19
CA PHE A 41 -18.85 6.10 12.58
C PHE A 41 -17.34 6.31 12.69
N ILE A 42 -16.54 5.56 11.94
CA ILE A 42 -15.09 5.73 11.88
C ILE A 42 -14.71 7.11 11.34
N ILE A 43 -15.37 7.55 10.27
CA ILE A 43 -15.19 8.90 9.70
C ILE A 43 -15.54 9.98 10.74
N LYS A 44 -16.66 9.87 11.44
CA LYS A 44 -17.04 10.79 12.51
C LYS A 44 -16.05 10.80 13.67
N LYS A 45 -15.53 9.62 14.05
CA LYS A 45 -14.50 9.49 15.09
C LYS A 45 -13.19 10.19 14.68
N PHE A 46 -12.76 10.04 13.43
CA PHE A 46 -11.63 10.78 12.88
C PHE A 46 -11.87 12.29 12.86
N GLN A 47 -13.02 12.73 12.43
CA GLN A 47 -13.40 14.15 12.43
C GLN A 47 -13.45 14.73 13.86
N HIS A 48 -13.97 13.98 14.83
CA HIS A 48 -14.08 14.43 16.23
C HIS A 48 -12.71 14.45 16.93
N SER A 49 -11.75 13.60 16.51
CA SER A 49 -10.37 13.65 17.03
C SER A 49 -9.63 14.91 16.61
N GLN A 50 -10.06 15.58 15.54
CA GLN A 50 -9.51 16.85 15.06
C GLN A 50 -9.94 18.05 15.91
N PHE A 51 -11.14 18.02 16.49
CA PHE A 51 -11.75 19.16 17.18
C PHE A 51 -11.79 19.00 18.71
N GLY A 52 -11.34 17.86 19.25
CA GLY A 52 -11.29 17.58 20.68
C GLY A 52 -10.10 18.25 21.39
N ARG A 53 -10.34 18.91 22.52
CA ARG A 53 -9.35 19.70 23.28
C ARG A 53 -8.13 18.93 23.82
N ARG A 54 -7.96 17.62 23.63
CA ARG A 54 -6.90 16.78 24.24
C ARG A 54 -6.39 15.61 23.38
N ALA A 55 -6.57 15.62 22.05
CA ALA A 55 -6.00 14.58 21.19
C ALA A 55 -4.77 15.10 20.45
N GLU A 56 -3.74 14.26 20.25
CA GLU A 56 -2.70 14.50 19.28
C GLU A 56 -3.36 14.83 17.94
N ARG A 57 -3.11 16.02 17.42
CA ARG A 57 -3.64 16.43 16.11
C ARG A 57 -3.06 15.52 15.05
N LEU A 58 -3.93 14.77 14.38
CA LEU A 58 -3.56 14.09 13.15
C LEU A 58 -3.20 15.18 12.14
N ASP A 59 -2.06 15.00 11.45
CA ASP A 59 -1.67 15.87 10.34
C ASP A 59 -2.74 15.81 9.25
N ASP A 60 -3.09 16.96 8.64
CA ASP A 60 -4.17 17.06 7.65
C ASP A 60 -3.97 16.05 6.49
N ASP A 61 -2.72 15.81 6.07
CA ASP A 61 -2.40 14.84 5.01
C ASP A 61 -2.70 13.38 5.41
N GLN A 62 -2.58 13.02 6.69
CA GLN A 62 -2.89 11.64 7.15
C GLN A 62 -4.38 11.40 7.30
N LEU A 63 -5.09 12.43 7.74
CA LEU A 63 -6.54 12.41 7.74
C LEU A 63 -7.04 12.28 6.31
N GLN A 64 -6.41 13.00 5.38
CA GLN A 64 -6.72 12.97 3.97
C GLN A 64 -6.60 11.56 3.40
N LEU A 65 -5.46 10.87 3.59
CA LEU A 65 -5.25 9.51 3.12
C LEU A 65 -6.18 8.48 3.78
N GLY A 66 -6.45 8.62 5.08
CA GLY A 66 -7.41 7.77 5.77
C GLY A 66 -8.84 7.95 5.27
N PHE A 67 -9.23 9.20 4.94
CA PHE A 67 -10.53 9.51 4.35
C PHE A 67 -10.67 9.05 2.91
N GLU A 68 -9.60 9.07 2.12
CA GLU A 68 -9.61 8.65 0.73
C GLU A 68 -9.91 7.16 0.60
N ASP A 69 -9.24 6.30 1.38
CA ASP A 69 -9.56 4.87 1.42
C ASP A 69 -10.98 4.59 1.90
N LEU A 70 -11.40 5.25 2.99
CA LEU A 70 -12.75 5.09 3.53
C LEU A 70 -13.82 5.56 2.54
N ASN A 71 -13.57 6.64 1.81
CA ASN A 71 -14.48 7.14 0.78
C ASN A 71 -14.58 6.21 -0.42
N VAL A 72 -13.50 5.55 -0.79
CA VAL A 72 -13.50 4.55 -1.87
C VAL A 72 -14.21 3.27 -1.43
N ASP A 73 -13.96 2.79 -0.21
CA ASP A 73 -14.66 1.63 0.33
C ASP A 73 -16.15 1.93 0.53
N LEU A 74 -16.49 3.15 0.94
CA LEU A 74 -17.87 3.63 1.01
C LEU A 74 -18.51 3.65 -0.38
N ALA A 75 -17.84 4.22 -1.40
CA ALA A 75 -18.34 4.24 -2.76
C ALA A 75 -18.55 2.82 -3.34
N ARG A 76 -17.63 1.90 -3.07
CA ARG A 76 -17.76 0.48 -3.47
C ARG A 76 -18.91 -0.20 -2.75
N THR A 77 -19.14 0.12 -1.48
CA THR A 77 -20.23 -0.46 -0.69
C THR A 77 -21.58 0.11 -1.12
N GLU A 78 -21.65 1.42 -1.37
CA GLU A 78 -22.83 2.09 -1.96
C GLU A 78 -23.14 1.53 -3.36
N ALA A 79 -22.11 1.28 -4.18
CA ALA A 79 -22.27 0.65 -5.50
C ALA A 79 -22.86 -0.77 -5.43
N ARG A 80 -22.59 -1.53 -4.36
CA ARG A 80 -23.22 -2.86 -4.12
C ARG A 80 -24.70 -2.77 -3.72
N LEU A 81 -25.14 -1.62 -3.24
CA LEU A 81 -26.56 -1.38 -2.88
C LEU A 81 -27.40 -0.96 -4.07
N LEU A 82 -26.79 -0.57 -5.20
CA LEU A 82 -27.52 -0.32 -6.44
C LEU A 82 -28.02 -1.66 -7.01
N PRO A 83 -29.26 -1.73 -7.49
CA PRO A 83 -29.81 -2.97 -8.03
C PRO A 83 -28.98 -3.45 -9.22
N SER A 84 -28.22 -4.51 -9.03
CA SER A 84 -27.44 -5.15 -10.08
C SER A 84 -28.14 -6.39 -10.60
N SER A 85 -28.16 -6.53 -11.91
CA SER A 85 -28.84 -7.60 -12.65
C SER A 85 -28.06 -8.90 -12.79
N THR A 86 -27.10 -9.21 -11.90
CA THR A 86 -26.40 -10.51 -11.95
C THR A 86 -25.88 -10.92 -10.58
N THR A 87 -26.49 -11.94 -10.02
CA THR A 87 -26.10 -12.61 -8.77
C THR A 87 -25.16 -13.76 -9.05
N SER A 88 -23.91 -13.64 -8.66
CA SER A 88 -23.03 -14.78 -8.42
C SER A 88 -23.05 -15.12 -6.92
N LYS A 89 -23.58 -16.28 -6.58
CA LYS A 89 -23.64 -16.81 -5.22
C LYS A 89 -22.28 -17.31 -4.78
N THR A 90 -21.64 -16.65 -3.84
CA THR A 90 -20.61 -17.28 -3.00
C THR A 90 -21.24 -17.68 -1.68
N THR A 91 -21.36 -18.97 -1.45
CA THR A 91 -21.78 -19.58 -0.17
C THR A 91 -20.70 -19.28 0.88
N LYS A 92 -21.06 -18.56 1.94
CA LYS A 92 -20.23 -18.46 3.16
C LYS A 92 -20.30 -19.81 3.89
N THR A 93 -19.20 -20.56 3.81
CA THR A 93 -18.91 -21.64 4.77
C THR A 93 -18.62 -21.01 6.13
N GLN A 94 -19.15 -21.58 7.22
CA GLN A 94 -18.77 -21.20 8.58
C GLN A 94 -17.24 -21.23 8.68
N SER A 95 -16.62 -20.15 9.13
CA SER A 95 -15.18 -20.08 9.27
C SER A 95 -14.76 -20.98 10.44
N GLU A 96 -14.22 -22.14 10.13
CA GLU A 96 -13.34 -22.85 11.04
C GLU A 96 -12.19 -21.91 11.41
N ARG A 97 -11.75 -21.93 12.69
CA ARG A 97 -10.58 -21.16 13.10
C ARG A 97 -9.43 -21.49 12.15
N PRO A 98 -8.79 -20.53 11.52
CA PRO A 98 -7.67 -20.82 10.61
C PRO A 98 -6.60 -21.58 11.40
N SER A 99 -6.16 -22.71 10.86
CA SER A 99 -5.05 -23.47 11.43
C SER A 99 -3.78 -22.61 11.48
N LEU A 100 -2.96 -22.80 12.51
CA LEU A 100 -1.68 -22.10 12.60
C LEU A 100 -0.78 -22.47 11.41
N PRO A 101 0.03 -21.52 10.88
CA PRO A 101 0.85 -21.75 9.69
C PRO A 101 1.77 -22.95 9.81
N ALA A 102 1.77 -23.85 8.82
CA ALA A 102 2.52 -25.10 8.85
C ALA A 102 4.06 -24.92 8.90
N HIS A 103 4.58 -23.77 8.42
CA HIS A 103 6.00 -23.48 8.40
C HIS A 103 6.58 -23.07 9.77
N LEU A 104 5.74 -22.81 10.78
CA LEU A 104 6.23 -22.48 12.10
C LEU A 104 6.71 -23.75 12.80
N GLN A 105 7.85 -23.63 13.50
CA GLN A 105 8.38 -24.71 14.34
C GLN A 105 7.37 -25.04 15.44
N ARG A 106 7.14 -26.32 15.67
CA ARG A 106 6.29 -26.82 16.76
C ARG A 106 7.19 -27.45 17.83
N GLU A 107 6.91 -27.08 19.06
CA GLU A 107 7.53 -27.66 20.25
C GLU A 107 6.44 -28.41 21.01
N ASP A 108 6.57 -29.75 21.09
CA ASP A 108 5.58 -30.60 21.73
C ASP A 108 5.81 -30.60 23.25
N VAL A 109 4.85 -30.08 24.01
CA VAL A 109 4.81 -30.17 25.46
C VAL A 109 3.84 -31.26 25.85
N ARG A 110 4.34 -32.38 26.32
CA ARG A 110 3.52 -33.51 26.75
C ARG A 110 3.15 -33.36 28.22
N LEU A 111 1.85 -33.28 28.49
CA LEU A 111 1.30 -33.30 29.82
C LEU A 111 0.71 -34.69 30.07
N ASP A 112 1.28 -35.42 30.99
CA ASP A 112 0.80 -36.75 31.36
C ASP A 112 0.19 -36.75 32.77
N ILE A 113 -0.57 -37.78 33.11
CA ILE A 113 -1.13 -37.97 34.44
C ILE A 113 -0.05 -38.54 35.37
N ASP A 114 -0.07 -38.10 36.64
CA ASP A 114 0.90 -38.53 37.65
C ASP A 114 0.72 -39.99 38.11
N HIS A 115 -0.43 -40.62 37.80
CA HIS A 115 -0.81 -41.95 38.28
C HIS A 115 -1.22 -42.87 37.12
N GLN A 116 -0.67 -44.07 37.09
CA GLN A 116 -1.04 -45.11 36.12
C GLN A 116 -2.15 -46.05 36.61
N THR A 117 -2.74 -45.78 37.75
CA THR A 117 -3.83 -46.55 38.32
C THR A 117 -5.10 -45.74 38.45
N CYS A 118 -6.23 -46.37 38.17
CA CYS A 118 -7.55 -45.75 38.28
C CYS A 118 -7.88 -45.36 39.72
N THR A 119 -8.21 -44.11 39.95
CA THR A 119 -8.53 -43.57 41.28
C THR A 119 -9.84 -44.12 41.87
N CYS A 120 -10.73 -44.72 41.06
CA CYS A 120 -11.99 -45.26 41.53
C CYS A 120 -11.97 -46.79 41.82
N CYS A 121 -11.16 -47.59 41.07
CA CYS A 121 -11.16 -49.04 41.23
C CYS A 121 -9.76 -49.68 41.40
N GLY A 122 -8.66 -48.89 41.31
CA GLY A 122 -7.29 -49.37 41.45
C GLY A 122 -6.76 -50.17 40.24
N GLY A 123 -7.52 -50.29 39.15
CA GLY A 123 -7.08 -50.98 37.93
C GLY A 123 -6.04 -50.19 37.14
N ASN A 124 -5.18 -50.88 36.37
CA ASN A 124 -4.19 -50.25 35.53
C ASN A 124 -4.86 -49.45 34.39
N LEU A 125 -4.42 -48.19 34.19
CA LEU A 125 -4.84 -47.35 33.10
C LEU A 125 -4.07 -47.71 31.81
N HIS A 126 -4.75 -47.65 30.66
CA HIS A 126 -4.13 -47.79 29.34
C HIS A 126 -4.49 -46.59 28.46
N PRO A 127 -3.60 -46.13 27.58
CA PRO A 127 -3.86 -44.99 26.71
C PRO A 127 -4.98 -45.33 25.71
N ILE A 128 -5.95 -44.43 25.58
CA ILE A 128 -7.11 -44.58 24.68
C ILE A 128 -7.12 -43.51 23.59
N GLY A 129 -6.21 -42.54 23.66
CA GLY A 129 -6.07 -41.45 22.70
C GLY A 129 -5.34 -40.26 23.31
N GLU A 130 -5.12 -39.25 22.45
CA GLU A 130 -4.45 -38.00 22.81
C GLU A 130 -5.28 -36.83 22.27
N THR A 131 -5.39 -35.76 23.04
CA THR A 131 -6.00 -34.50 22.60
C THR A 131 -4.90 -33.49 22.45
N THR A 132 -4.74 -32.96 21.23
CA THR A 132 -3.75 -31.92 20.94
C THR A 132 -4.42 -30.56 20.81
N SER A 133 -3.74 -29.51 21.30
CA SER A 133 -4.14 -28.11 21.09
C SER A 133 -2.90 -27.31 20.78
N GLU A 134 -3.01 -26.38 19.83
CA GLU A 134 -1.90 -25.51 19.43
C GLU A 134 -2.08 -24.11 20.00
N MET A 135 -1.00 -23.51 20.51
CA MET A 135 -0.91 -22.11 20.94
C MET A 135 0.25 -21.45 20.23
N LEU A 136 0.07 -20.19 19.81
CA LEU A 136 1.15 -19.39 19.22
C LEU A 136 2.00 -18.78 20.33
N ASP A 137 3.31 -19.05 20.30
CA ASP A 137 4.29 -18.46 21.19
C ASP A 137 5.25 -17.51 20.46
N HIS A 138 5.92 -16.63 21.20
CA HIS A 138 6.87 -15.64 20.68
C HIS A 138 8.23 -15.80 21.35
N VAL A 139 9.23 -16.20 20.54
CA VAL A 139 10.64 -16.19 20.96
C VAL A 139 11.24 -14.82 20.63
N PRO A 140 11.68 -14.02 21.63
CA PRO A 140 12.26 -12.70 21.38
C PRO A 140 13.49 -12.78 20.50
N ALA A 141 13.60 -11.85 19.51
CA ALA A 141 14.80 -11.72 18.68
C ALA A 141 16.02 -11.40 19.56
N ARG A 142 17.16 -12.04 19.27
CA ARG A 142 18.41 -11.82 20.00
C ARG A 142 19.58 -11.59 19.05
N LEU A 143 20.51 -10.74 19.48
CA LEU A 143 21.77 -10.53 18.80
C LEU A 143 22.71 -11.71 19.04
N ARG A 144 23.55 -12.00 18.03
CA ARG A 144 24.64 -12.99 18.15
C ARG A 144 25.92 -12.42 17.53
N VAL A 145 27.07 -12.85 18.03
CA VAL A 145 28.37 -12.51 17.48
C VAL A 145 28.85 -13.63 16.54
N ILE A 146 29.17 -13.28 15.30
CA ILE A 146 29.81 -14.19 14.36
C ILE A 146 31.32 -13.98 14.45
N ARG A 147 32.04 -14.97 14.99
CA ARG A 147 33.52 -14.96 15.07
C ARG A 147 34.07 -15.63 13.83
N ILE A 148 34.79 -14.87 13.01
CA ILE A 148 35.45 -15.37 11.79
C ILE A 148 36.91 -15.67 12.11
N CYS A 149 37.25 -16.95 12.15
CA CYS A 149 38.64 -17.43 12.39
C CYS A 149 39.28 -17.78 11.05
N ARG A 150 40.43 -17.18 10.76
CA ARG A 150 41.20 -17.43 9.54
C ARG A 150 42.61 -17.86 9.92
N PRO A 151 42.90 -19.16 9.97
CA PRO A 151 44.28 -19.65 10.23
C PRO A 151 45.27 -19.13 9.21
N ARG A 152 46.50 -18.93 9.63
CA ARG A 152 47.64 -18.60 8.77
C ARG A 152 48.58 -19.79 8.71
N TYR A 153 49.03 -20.11 7.52
CA TYR A 153 49.95 -21.21 7.26
C TYR A 153 51.23 -20.67 6.64
N GLY A 154 52.36 -20.99 7.20
CA GLY A 154 53.69 -20.65 6.65
C GLY A 154 54.32 -21.85 5.94
N CYS A 155 54.79 -21.64 4.72
CA CYS A 155 55.59 -22.65 4.02
C CYS A 155 57.01 -22.64 4.56
N ARG A 156 57.48 -23.76 5.11
CA ARG A 156 58.86 -23.87 5.63
C ARG A 156 59.95 -23.83 4.55
N ALA A 157 59.59 -24.15 3.32
CA ALA A 157 60.57 -24.20 2.21
C ALA A 157 60.81 -22.81 1.59
N CYS A 158 59.76 -21.96 1.44
CA CYS A 158 59.89 -20.66 0.77
C CYS A 158 59.52 -19.46 1.67
N GLY A 159 59.07 -19.68 2.91
CA GLY A 159 58.66 -18.62 3.83
C GLY A 159 57.31 -17.94 3.51
N THR A 160 56.64 -18.35 2.43
CA THR A 160 55.36 -17.73 2.01
C THR A 160 54.25 -18.01 3.01
N ILE A 161 53.44 -16.99 3.31
CA ILE A 161 52.27 -17.10 4.19
C ILE A 161 51.01 -17.26 3.35
N HIS A 162 50.24 -18.27 3.65
CA HIS A 162 48.90 -18.52 3.06
C HIS A 162 47.82 -18.32 4.10
N GLN A 163 46.78 -17.57 3.72
CA GLN A 163 45.61 -17.34 4.55
C GLN A 163 44.37 -17.22 3.66
N ALA A 164 43.24 -17.76 4.06
CA ALA A 164 41.98 -17.57 3.35
C ALA A 164 41.60 -16.08 3.29
N SER A 165 41.01 -15.64 2.19
CA SER A 165 40.49 -14.27 2.04
C SER A 165 39.44 -13.95 3.11
N ALA A 166 39.38 -12.69 3.54
CA ALA A 166 38.32 -12.24 4.42
C ALA A 166 37.00 -12.23 3.63
N PRO A 167 35.86 -12.60 4.26
CA PRO A 167 34.59 -12.44 3.60
C PRO A 167 34.30 -10.95 3.35
N GLU A 168 33.73 -10.69 2.20
CA GLU A 168 33.27 -9.33 1.85
C GLU A 168 32.19 -8.84 2.83
N ARG A 169 32.15 -7.53 3.06
CA ARG A 169 31.20 -6.88 3.97
C ARG A 169 30.55 -5.70 3.27
N PRO A 170 29.23 -5.49 3.43
CA PRO A 170 28.56 -4.34 2.83
C PRO A 170 29.16 -3.00 3.27
N ILE A 171 29.70 -2.94 4.48
CA ILE A 171 30.39 -1.76 5.02
C ILE A 171 31.81 -2.16 5.37
N ALA A 172 32.80 -1.53 4.74
CA ALA A 172 34.21 -1.79 4.98
C ALA A 172 34.55 -1.61 6.48
N LYS A 173 35.16 -2.61 7.08
CA LYS A 173 35.44 -2.67 8.54
C LYS A 173 34.20 -2.56 9.44
N GLY A 174 32.99 -2.63 8.89
CA GLY A 174 31.74 -2.54 9.64
C GLY A 174 31.52 -3.75 10.55
N LEU A 175 30.81 -3.52 11.66
CA LEU A 175 30.42 -4.58 12.61
C LEU A 175 29.12 -5.28 12.17
N ALA A 176 28.29 -4.64 11.35
CA ALA A 176 27.00 -5.15 10.96
C ALA A 176 27.11 -6.19 9.83
N THR A 177 26.43 -7.31 10.01
CA THR A 177 26.19 -8.27 8.93
C THR A 177 25.10 -7.75 7.99
N PRO A 178 24.95 -8.29 6.77
CA PRO A 178 23.82 -7.99 5.90
C PRO A 178 22.45 -8.16 6.60
N ALA A 179 22.31 -9.20 7.42
CA ALA A 179 21.09 -9.43 8.20
C ALA A 179 20.79 -8.30 9.21
N LEU A 180 21.81 -7.81 9.93
CA LEU A 180 21.62 -6.70 10.87
C LEU A 180 21.33 -5.39 10.14
N LEU A 181 21.97 -5.15 8.99
CA LEU A 181 21.66 -4.00 8.14
C LEU A 181 20.20 -4.05 7.64
N ALA A 182 19.78 -5.19 7.10
CA ALA A 182 18.40 -5.40 6.65
C ALA A 182 17.40 -5.18 7.81
N HIS A 183 17.69 -5.70 9.01
CA HIS A 183 16.86 -5.48 10.19
C HIS A 183 16.72 -3.99 10.53
N VAL A 184 17.81 -3.22 10.52
CA VAL A 184 17.77 -1.78 10.80
C VAL A 184 16.95 -1.03 9.74
N LEU A 185 17.08 -1.40 8.45
CA LEU A 185 16.32 -0.79 7.37
C LEU A 185 14.81 -1.11 7.47
N VAL A 186 14.46 -2.39 7.64
CA VAL A 186 13.05 -2.82 7.75
C VAL A 186 12.40 -2.21 8.98
N SER A 187 13.03 -2.33 10.15
CA SER A 187 12.52 -1.72 11.37
C SER A 187 12.27 -0.23 11.22
N LYS A 188 13.15 0.50 10.49
CA LYS A 188 12.97 1.94 10.31
C LYS A 188 11.90 2.28 9.28
N TYR A 189 11.95 1.67 8.10
CA TYR A 189 11.18 2.13 6.94
C TYR A 189 9.92 1.30 6.64
N CYS A 190 9.84 0.09 7.21
CA CYS A 190 8.67 -0.79 7.11
C CYS A 190 7.82 -0.76 8.39
N ASP A 191 8.49 -0.81 9.58
CA ASP A 191 7.84 -0.92 10.88
C ASP A 191 7.79 0.44 11.61
N HIS A 192 8.26 1.50 10.94
CA HIS A 192 8.24 2.89 11.41
C HIS A 192 8.99 3.12 12.73
N LEU A 193 9.99 2.29 13.05
CA LEU A 193 10.77 2.36 14.28
C LEU A 193 12.00 3.25 14.10
N PRO A 194 12.05 4.47 14.68
CA PRO A 194 13.16 5.40 14.48
C PRO A 194 14.47 4.87 15.10
N LEU A 195 15.61 5.30 14.56
CA LEU A 195 16.92 4.80 14.97
C LEU A 195 17.20 4.99 16.48
N TYR A 196 16.68 6.04 17.11
CA TYR A 196 16.86 6.23 18.54
C TYR A 196 16.16 5.16 19.39
N ARG A 197 14.98 4.68 18.94
CA ARG A 197 14.28 3.56 19.60
C ARG A 197 15.00 2.25 19.35
N GLN A 198 15.52 2.04 18.13
CA GLN A 198 16.34 0.86 17.83
C GLN A 198 17.59 0.82 18.71
N SER A 199 18.30 1.96 18.88
CA SER A 199 19.44 2.08 19.80
C SER A 199 19.07 1.65 21.23
N GLN A 200 17.92 2.11 21.74
CA GLN A 200 17.42 1.71 23.06
C GLN A 200 17.04 0.23 23.15
N ILE A 201 16.52 -0.36 22.07
CA ILE A 201 16.19 -1.79 22.02
C ILE A 201 17.49 -2.61 22.08
N PHE A 202 18.51 -2.24 21.33
CA PHE A 202 19.82 -2.92 21.36
C PHE A 202 20.51 -2.78 22.73
N ALA A 203 20.42 -1.59 23.36
CA ALA A 203 20.95 -1.38 24.70
C ALA A 203 20.30 -2.29 25.74
N ARG A 204 18.97 -2.52 25.66
CA ARG A 204 18.29 -3.52 26.54
C ARG A 204 18.75 -4.95 26.31
N GLN A 205 19.34 -5.25 25.15
CA GLN A 205 19.97 -6.55 24.84
C GLN A 205 21.47 -6.58 25.19
N GLY A 206 21.97 -5.54 25.88
CA GLY A 206 23.38 -5.44 26.30
C GLY A 206 24.34 -4.96 25.20
N VAL A 207 23.84 -4.38 24.09
CA VAL A 207 24.66 -3.89 22.99
C VAL A 207 24.43 -2.41 22.77
N GLU A 208 25.42 -1.60 23.09
CA GLU A 208 25.37 -0.15 22.89
C GLU A 208 25.69 0.21 21.44
N LEU A 209 24.70 0.76 20.73
CA LEU A 209 24.82 1.23 19.33
C LEU A 209 24.28 2.65 19.24
N ASP A 210 25.17 3.59 18.96
CA ASP A 210 24.80 5.00 18.79
C ASP A 210 23.91 5.23 17.55
N ARG A 211 23.03 6.22 17.64
CA ARG A 211 22.19 6.67 16.50
C ARG A 211 23.01 7.03 15.27
N SER A 212 24.17 7.64 15.45
CA SER A 212 25.11 7.99 14.39
C SER A 212 25.65 6.75 13.65
N THR A 213 25.99 5.70 14.40
CA THR A 213 26.40 4.40 13.85
C THR A 213 25.26 3.78 13.01
N LEU A 214 24.05 3.75 13.55
CA LEU A 214 22.89 3.23 12.81
C LEU A 214 22.57 4.08 11.56
N ALA A 215 22.71 5.40 11.63
CA ALA A 215 22.53 6.28 10.48
C ALA A 215 23.59 6.07 9.39
N ASN A 216 24.84 5.84 9.79
CA ASN A 216 25.93 5.49 8.86
C ASN A 216 25.67 4.11 8.21
N TRP A 217 25.16 3.14 8.95
CA TRP A 217 24.77 1.85 8.40
C TRP A 217 23.67 1.97 7.36
N VAL A 218 22.64 2.79 7.63
CA VAL A 218 21.62 3.11 6.63
C VAL A 218 22.24 3.70 5.37
N GLY A 219 23.17 4.64 5.52
CA GLY A 219 23.87 5.24 4.37
C GLY A 219 24.68 4.23 3.57
N GLY A 220 25.48 3.39 4.25
CA GLY A 220 26.29 2.37 3.60
C GLY A 220 25.46 1.28 2.91
N ALA A 221 24.33 0.89 3.51
CA ALA A 221 23.43 -0.06 2.88
C ALA A 221 22.72 0.54 1.65
N CYS A 222 22.28 1.79 1.73
CA CYS A 222 21.60 2.47 0.61
C CYS A 222 22.48 2.57 -0.63
N TRP A 223 23.79 2.77 -0.47
CA TRP A 223 24.71 2.81 -1.60
C TRP A 223 24.63 1.52 -2.46
N TRP A 224 24.47 0.36 -1.83
CA TRP A 224 24.29 -0.91 -2.54
C TRP A 224 22.91 -1.02 -3.21
N LEU A 225 21.92 -0.29 -2.71
CA LEU A 225 20.53 -0.37 -3.17
C LEU A 225 20.20 0.63 -4.28
N GLU A 226 20.99 1.71 -4.45
CA GLU A 226 20.77 2.74 -5.48
C GLU A 226 20.69 2.18 -6.91
N PRO A 227 21.54 1.21 -7.35
CA PRO A 227 21.42 0.65 -8.68
C PRO A 227 20.08 -0.08 -8.93
N LEU A 228 19.51 -0.70 -7.89
CA LEU A 228 18.20 -1.34 -7.99
C LEU A 228 17.09 -0.31 -8.07
N GLN A 229 17.18 0.81 -7.33
CA GLN A 229 16.23 1.92 -7.47
C GLN A 229 16.26 2.50 -8.89
N ALA A 230 17.43 2.62 -9.51
CA ALA A 230 17.55 3.06 -10.90
C ALA A 230 16.83 2.10 -11.86
N LYS A 231 16.96 0.78 -11.65
CA LYS A 231 16.22 -0.23 -12.44
C LYS A 231 14.71 -0.19 -12.20
N LEU A 232 14.26 0.11 -10.99
CA LEU A 232 12.83 0.36 -10.74
C LEU A 232 12.34 1.58 -11.51
N ALA A 233 13.14 2.66 -11.59
CA ALA A 233 12.80 3.85 -12.36
C ALA A 233 12.69 3.52 -13.86
N GLU A 234 13.65 2.77 -14.43
CA GLU A 234 13.60 2.29 -15.81
C GLU A 234 12.30 1.51 -16.07
N HIS A 235 11.95 0.55 -15.21
CA HIS A 235 10.74 -0.27 -15.35
C HIS A 235 9.45 0.56 -15.28
N ILE A 236 9.36 1.51 -14.36
CA ILE A 236 8.16 2.34 -14.18
C ILE A 236 8.03 3.32 -15.34
N PHE A 237 9.12 3.99 -15.74
CA PHE A 237 9.08 5.00 -16.79
C PHE A 237 9.03 4.42 -18.21
N ALA A 238 9.31 3.13 -18.39
CA ALA A 238 9.07 2.41 -19.63
C ALA A 238 7.58 2.07 -19.86
N SER A 239 6.72 2.25 -18.86
CA SER A 239 5.28 1.98 -19.01
C SER A 239 4.60 3.03 -19.88
N GLY A 240 3.48 2.69 -20.51
CA GLY A 240 2.63 3.67 -21.22
C GLY A 240 1.62 4.37 -20.29
N LYS A 241 1.56 3.97 -19.01
CA LYS A 241 0.66 4.56 -17.99
C LYS A 241 1.24 4.38 -16.60
N LEU A 242 1.26 5.45 -15.83
CA LEU A 242 1.66 5.42 -14.41
C LEU A 242 0.75 6.32 -13.55
N PHE A 243 0.82 6.11 -12.25
CA PHE A 243 0.25 7.02 -11.25
C PHE A 243 1.36 7.91 -10.68
N ALA A 244 1.04 9.17 -10.40
CA ALA A 244 1.97 10.09 -9.75
C ALA A 244 1.25 10.91 -8.67
N ASP A 245 1.95 11.12 -7.57
CA ASP A 245 1.51 11.97 -6.46
C ASP A 245 2.72 12.40 -5.63
N ASP A 246 2.55 13.33 -4.69
CA ASP A 246 3.62 13.76 -3.80
C ASP A 246 3.17 13.86 -2.34
N THR A 247 4.09 13.68 -1.42
CA THR A 247 3.83 13.87 0.01
C THR A 247 4.91 14.72 0.67
N PRO A 248 4.55 15.66 1.58
CA PRO A 248 5.56 16.46 2.28
C PRO A 248 6.33 15.59 3.27
N ILE A 249 7.62 15.86 3.42
CA ILE A 249 8.42 15.34 4.51
C ILE A 249 9.18 16.47 5.21
N PRO A 250 9.17 16.53 6.55
CA PRO A 250 10.05 17.43 7.28
C PRO A 250 11.50 16.97 7.13
N VAL A 251 12.40 17.91 6.87
CA VAL A 251 13.85 17.65 6.76
C VAL A 251 14.57 18.63 7.66
N LEU A 252 15.50 18.13 8.48
CA LEU A 252 16.28 18.99 9.37
C LEU A 252 17.12 19.98 8.53
N ASP A 253 17.03 21.27 8.90
CA ASP A 253 17.78 22.34 8.26
C ASP A 253 18.83 22.86 9.27
N PRO A 254 20.07 22.34 9.22
CA PRO A 254 21.10 22.70 10.20
C PRO A 254 21.38 24.22 10.22
N GLY A 255 21.50 24.76 11.41
CA GLY A 255 21.75 26.19 11.61
C GLY A 255 20.50 27.07 11.73
N ARG A 256 19.29 26.56 11.40
CA ARG A 256 18.04 27.33 11.49
C ARG A 256 17.16 26.96 12.68
N GLY A 257 17.48 25.91 13.43
CA GLY A 257 16.71 25.47 14.60
C GLY A 257 15.30 24.95 14.25
N ARG A 258 15.00 24.71 12.95
CA ARG A 258 13.71 24.22 12.45
C ARG A 258 13.90 23.25 11.29
N THR A 259 12.86 22.51 10.96
CA THR A 259 12.82 21.71 9.73
C THR A 259 12.36 22.55 8.54
N LYS A 260 12.84 22.21 7.35
CA LYS A 260 12.27 22.63 6.06
C LYS A 260 11.33 21.52 5.54
N THR A 261 10.38 21.90 4.69
CA THR A 261 9.48 20.94 4.05
C THR A 261 10.04 20.53 2.71
N GLY A 262 10.57 19.30 2.65
CA GLY A 262 10.88 18.63 1.39
C GLY A 262 9.68 17.82 0.87
N ARG A 263 9.82 17.15 -0.26
CA ARG A 263 8.80 16.33 -0.90
C ARG A 263 9.35 14.97 -1.31
N LEU A 264 8.56 13.94 -1.12
CA LEU A 264 8.71 12.65 -1.79
C LEU A 264 7.68 12.56 -2.92
N TRP A 265 8.18 12.52 -4.14
CA TRP A 265 7.40 12.24 -5.33
C TRP A 265 7.29 10.74 -5.47
N VAL A 266 6.09 10.25 -5.70
CA VAL A 266 5.81 8.81 -5.79
C VAL A 266 5.25 8.51 -7.16
N TYR A 267 5.88 7.58 -7.84
CA TYR A 267 5.47 7.06 -9.14
C TYR A 267 5.15 5.58 -8.98
N ALA A 268 3.96 5.17 -9.40
CA ALA A 268 3.56 3.78 -9.28
C ALA A 268 3.07 3.22 -10.61
N ARG A 269 3.51 2.00 -10.92
CA ARG A 269 2.99 1.16 -11.98
C ARG A 269 2.21 0.01 -11.38
N ASP A 270 0.98 -0.21 -11.83
CA ASP A 270 0.19 -1.38 -11.46
C ASP A 270 -0.74 -1.74 -12.62
N ASP A 271 -0.38 -2.79 -13.33
CA ASP A 271 -1.09 -3.24 -14.52
C ASP A 271 -2.13 -4.33 -14.21
N ARG A 272 -2.18 -4.81 -12.95
CA ARG A 272 -3.12 -5.87 -12.52
C ARG A 272 -4.60 -5.54 -12.71
N PRO A 273 -5.07 -4.29 -12.50
CA PRO A 273 -6.48 -3.95 -12.67
C PRO A 273 -7.03 -4.18 -14.07
N TRP A 274 -6.17 -4.14 -15.09
CA TRP A 274 -6.54 -4.40 -16.49
C TRP A 274 -5.88 -5.66 -17.07
N ASN A 275 -5.42 -6.57 -16.16
CA ASN A 275 -4.78 -7.83 -16.52
C ASN A 275 -3.53 -7.67 -17.41
N GLY A 276 -2.76 -6.61 -17.15
CA GLY A 276 -1.48 -6.40 -17.84
C GLY A 276 -0.39 -7.32 -17.31
N PRO A 277 0.63 -7.62 -18.13
CA PRO A 277 1.64 -8.63 -17.82
C PRO A 277 2.74 -8.15 -16.87
N ASP A 278 2.93 -6.84 -16.75
CA ASP A 278 4.08 -6.29 -16.06
C ASP A 278 3.90 -6.22 -14.54
N PRO A 279 4.95 -6.52 -13.77
CA PRO A 279 4.89 -6.52 -12.31
C PRO A 279 4.66 -5.12 -11.75
N PRO A 280 3.91 -5.01 -10.64
CA PRO A 280 3.68 -3.73 -9.99
C PRO A 280 4.95 -3.22 -9.30
N ALA A 281 5.15 -1.90 -9.36
CA ALA A 281 6.31 -1.25 -8.74
C ALA A 281 5.95 0.16 -8.25
N ALA A 282 6.69 0.62 -7.24
CA ALA A 282 6.62 1.98 -6.72
C ALA A 282 8.01 2.58 -6.59
N LEU A 283 8.19 3.80 -7.06
CA LEU A 283 9.40 4.58 -7.00
C LEU A 283 9.15 5.84 -6.19
N TYR A 284 10.05 6.14 -5.27
CA TYR A 284 10.06 7.38 -4.51
C TYR A 284 11.30 8.20 -4.89
N LEU A 285 11.10 9.48 -5.16
CA LEU A 285 12.18 10.43 -5.44
C LEU A 285 12.03 11.65 -4.54
N TYR A 286 13.12 12.04 -3.91
CA TYR A 286 13.15 13.20 -3.02
C TYR A 286 13.38 14.50 -3.81
N SER A 287 12.76 15.58 -3.34
CA SER A 287 13.16 16.95 -3.68
C SER A 287 13.03 17.89 -2.49
N SER A 288 13.84 18.95 -2.48
CA SER A 288 13.82 19.94 -1.42
C SER A 288 12.64 20.91 -1.47
N ASP A 289 11.83 20.87 -2.55
CA ASP A 289 10.67 21.74 -2.78
C ASP A 289 9.58 21.03 -3.59
N ARG A 290 8.43 21.71 -3.78
CA ARG A 290 7.25 21.21 -4.55
C ARG A 290 7.11 21.89 -5.91
N LYS A 291 8.19 22.31 -6.57
CA LYS A 291 8.10 23.01 -7.83
C LYS A 291 7.73 22.06 -8.98
N ALA A 292 7.00 22.60 -9.99
CA ALA A 292 6.58 21.84 -11.17
C ALA A 292 7.74 21.29 -12.02
N GLU A 293 8.94 21.90 -11.90
CA GLU A 293 10.16 21.41 -12.53
C GLU A 293 10.58 20.03 -12.05
N ARG A 294 10.22 19.65 -10.81
CA ARG A 294 10.61 18.36 -10.24
C ARG A 294 9.98 17.19 -10.98
N PRO A 295 8.62 17.05 -11.05
CA PRO A 295 8.04 15.98 -11.84
C PRO A 295 8.38 16.09 -13.34
N ALA A 296 8.56 17.29 -13.89
CA ALA A 296 9.01 17.45 -15.27
C ALA A 296 10.41 16.87 -15.52
N SER A 297 11.36 17.05 -14.57
CA SER A 297 12.69 16.46 -14.67
C SER A 297 12.68 14.94 -14.48
N HIS A 298 11.86 14.42 -13.56
CA HIS A 298 11.75 12.98 -13.33
C HIS A 298 11.17 12.24 -14.55
N LEU A 299 10.19 12.85 -15.25
CA LEU A 299 9.47 12.26 -16.36
C LEU A 299 10.00 12.71 -17.75
N THR A 300 11.26 13.14 -17.81
CA THR A 300 11.88 13.63 -19.06
C THR A 300 11.81 12.62 -20.21
N THR A 301 11.99 11.35 -19.94
CA THR A 301 11.96 10.25 -20.93
C THR A 301 10.59 9.58 -21.05
N PHE A 302 9.66 9.87 -20.14
CA PHE A 302 8.34 9.24 -20.14
C PHE A 302 7.44 9.78 -21.26
N SER A 303 6.65 8.89 -21.86
CA SER A 303 5.59 9.22 -22.81
C SER A 303 4.38 8.34 -22.55
N GLY A 304 3.18 8.93 -22.40
CA GLY A 304 1.96 8.20 -22.12
C GLY A 304 1.05 8.92 -21.13
N VAL A 305 0.31 8.16 -20.33
CA VAL A 305 -0.67 8.69 -19.39
C VAL A 305 -0.09 8.76 -17.97
N VAL A 306 -0.19 9.92 -17.35
CA VAL A 306 0.09 10.11 -15.91
C VAL A 306 -1.23 10.39 -15.19
N GLN A 307 -1.61 9.50 -14.26
CA GLN A 307 -2.81 9.64 -13.48
C GLN A 307 -2.49 10.33 -12.14
N VAL A 308 -3.17 11.46 -11.85
CA VAL A 308 -2.84 12.40 -10.78
C VAL A 308 -4.07 12.86 -9.99
N ASP A 309 -3.85 13.42 -8.80
CA ASP A 309 -4.87 13.97 -7.90
C ASP A 309 -5.45 15.33 -8.33
N GLY A 310 -4.78 16.03 -9.23
CA GLY A 310 -5.15 17.39 -9.67
C GLY A 310 -4.30 18.50 -9.05
N TYR A 311 -3.11 18.19 -8.53
CA TYR A 311 -2.11 19.19 -8.16
C TYR A 311 -1.65 19.98 -9.41
N PRO A 312 -1.74 21.34 -9.41
CA PRO A 312 -1.43 22.15 -10.59
C PRO A 312 0.02 22.01 -11.08
N GLY A 313 0.94 21.58 -10.22
CA GLY A 313 2.35 21.36 -10.62
C GLY A 313 2.52 20.25 -11.67
N PHE A 314 1.55 19.37 -11.85
CA PHE A 314 1.54 18.37 -12.90
C PHE A 314 1.08 18.91 -14.25
N ASP A 315 0.38 20.06 -14.31
CA ASP A 315 -0.13 20.62 -15.56
C ASP A 315 0.99 20.94 -16.56
N ARG A 316 2.18 21.28 -16.07
CA ARG A 316 3.37 21.49 -16.91
C ARG A 316 3.78 20.23 -17.70
N LEU A 317 3.45 19.04 -17.24
CA LEU A 317 3.75 17.78 -17.95
C LEU A 317 3.03 17.67 -19.31
N ARG A 318 1.94 18.41 -19.52
CA ARG A 318 1.22 18.47 -20.79
C ARG A 318 1.99 19.24 -21.89
N GLU A 319 2.95 20.07 -21.49
CA GLU A 319 3.77 20.83 -22.41
C GLU A 319 4.55 19.86 -23.32
N GLY A 320 4.47 20.04 -24.63
CA GLY A 320 5.13 19.18 -25.61
C GLY A 320 4.35 17.91 -26.02
N GLY A 321 3.13 17.68 -25.52
CA GLY A 321 2.18 16.68 -26.03
C GLY A 321 2.54 15.20 -25.79
N ARG A 322 3.68 14.91 -25.12
CA ARG A 322 4.11 13.52 -24.83
C ARG A 322 3.34 12.87 -23.70
N ILE A 323 2.83 13.68 -22.76
CA ILE A 323 2.17 13.23 -21.55
C ILE A 323 0.72 13.71 -21.53
N GLN A 324 -0.19 12.77 -21.37
CA GLN A 324 -1.59 13.04 -21.11
C GLN A 324 -1.85 12.88 -19.61
N LEU A 325 -2.57 13.82 -18.99
CA LEU A 325 -2.98 13.69 -17.59
C LEU A 325 -4.37 13.06 -17.51
N ALA A 326 -4.51 12.06 -16.63
CA ALA A 326 -5.79 11.50 -16.24
C ALA A 326 -6.09 11.92 -14.78
N GLY A 327 -7.35 12.25 -14.51
CA GLY A 327 -7.82 12.71 -13.19
C GLY A 327 -8.26 11.57 -12.27
N CYS A 328 -8.63 11.95 -11.05
CA CYS A 328 -9.10 11.05 -10.01
C CYS A 328 -10.54 11.38 -9.61
N TRP A 329 -11.48 10.46 -9.84
CA TRP A 329 -12.88 10.62 -9.43
C TRP A 329 -13.05 10.54 -7.90
N ALA A 330 -12.16 9.88 -7.18
CA ALA A 330 -12.22 9.85 -5.71
C ALA A 330 -12.05 11.26 -5.13
N HIS A 331 -11.14 12.08 -5.70
CA HIS A 331 -10.95 13.48 -5.29
C HIS A 331 -12.18 14.35 -5.65
N ALA A 332 -12.77 14.18 -6.84
CA ALA A 332 -14.01 14.88 -7.20
C ALA A 332 -15.16 14.48 -6.27
N ARG A 333 -15.34 13.19 -6.03
CA ARG A 333 -16.35 12.65 -5.10
C ARG A 333 -16.19 13.22 -3.69
N ARG A 334 -14.96 13.29 -3.20
CA ARG A 334 -14.65 13.83 -1.88
C ARG A 334 -15.17 15.25 -1.70
N LYS A 335 -15.03 16.12 -2.71
CA LYS A 335 -15.54 17.50 -2.64
C LYS A 335 -17.06 17.54 -2.43
N PHE A 336 -17.80 16.68 -3.11
CA PHE A 336 -19.25 16.56 -2.89
C PHE A 336 -19.57 15.95 -1.53
N TYR A 337 -18.79 14.97 -1.07
CA TYR A 337 -18.98 14.35 0.24
C TYR A 337 -18.79 15.36 1.39
N GLU A 338 -17.76 16.19 1.33
CA GLU A 338 -17.50 17.27 2.31
C GLU A 338 -18.69 18.24 2.39
N VAL A 339 -19.25 18.63 1.23
CA VAL A 339 -20.45 19.48 1.16
C VAL A 339 -21.67 18.78 1.75
N GLN A 340 -21.88 17.51 1.41
CA GLN A 340 -23.00 16.71 1.92
C GLN A 340 -22.94 16.60 3.45
N GLN A 341 -21.76 16.35 4.01
CA GLN A 341 -21.58 16.27 5.47
C GLN A 341 -21.80 17.62 6.17
N ALA A 342 -21.38 18.72 5.55
CA ALA A 342 -21.50 20.05 6.14
C ALA A 342 -22.90 20.63 6.06
N THR A 343 -23.66 20.36 4.99
CA THR A 343 -24.91 21.07 4.68
C THR A 343 -26.11 20.17 4.39
N ALA A 344 -25.93 18.85 4.37
CA ALA A 344 -26.93 17.87 3.94
C ALA A 344 -27.55 18.20 2.55
N SER A 345 -26.75 18.76 1.64
CA SER A 345 -27.20 19.23 0.33
C SER A 345 -27.77 18.09 -0.53
N PRO A 346 -29.01 18.17 -1.00
CA PRO A 346 -29.58 17.16 -1.90
C PRO A 346 -28.87 17.11 -3.25
N VAL A 347 -28.30 18.22 -3.71
CA VAL A 347 -27.50 18.25 -4.95
C VAL A 347 -26.17 17.49 -4.76
N ALA A 348 -25.51 17.65 -3.60
CA ALA A 348 -24.31 16.91 -3.31
C ALA A 348 -24.60 15.39 -3.18
N ALA A 349 -25.72 15.02 -2.54
CA ALA A 349 -26.16 13.62 -2.43
C ALA A 349 -26.41 13.00 -3.82
N GLU A 350 -27.07 13.72 -4.73
CA GLU A 350 -27.33 13.25 -6.09
C GLU A 350 -26.03 13.13 -6.90
N ALA A 351 -25.07 14.05 -6.75
CA ALA A 351 -23.76 13.93 -7.38
C ALA A 351 -23.03 12.66 -6.90
N LEU A 352 -23.06 12.38 -5.59
CA LEU A 352 -22.46 11.17 -5.01
C LEU A 352 -23.10 9.90 -5.56
N ARG A 353 -24.45 9.87 -5.68
CA ARG A 353 -25.18 8.73 -6.23
C ARG A 353 -24.79 8.46 -7.69
N ARG A 354 -24.71 9.49 -8.53
CA ARG A 354 -24.29 9.36 -9.94
C ARG A 354 -22.84 8.90 -10.08
N ILE A 355 -21.95 9.38 -9.23
CA ILE A 355 -20.56 8.90 -9.21
C ILE A 355 -20.48 7.44 -8.76
N ALA A 356 -21.32 7.01 -7.82
CA ALA A 356 -21.37 5.61 -7.37
C ALA A 356 -21.76 4.64 -8.50
N GLU A 357 -22.60 5.07 -9.45
CA GLU A 357 -22.93 4.27 -10.64
C GLU A 357 -21.68 3.97 -11.51
N LEU A 358 -20.78 4.93 -11.64
CA LEU A 358 -19.50 4.71 -12.35
C LEU A 358 -18.64 3.67 -11.61
N TYR A 359 -18.55 3.74 -10.28
CA TYR A 359 -17.81 2.75 -9.48
C TYR A 359 -18.43 1.35 -9.56
N ALA A 360 -19.75 1.23 -9.71
CA ALA A 360 -20.43 -0.05 -9.89
C ALA A 360 -20.00 -0.72 -11.20
N ILE A 361 -19.95 0.04 -12.30
CA ILE A 361 -19.47 -0.45 -13.59
C ILE A 361 -17.99 -0.89 -13.46
N GLU A 362 -17.12 -0.05 -12.89
CA GLU A 362 -15.71 -0.38 -12.71
C GLU A 362 -15.47 -1.65 -11.89
N THR A 363 -16.31 -1.88 -10.87
CA THR A 363 -16.23 -3.12 -10.08
C THR A 363 -16.50 -4.36 -10.94
N SER A 364 -17.42 -4.26 -11.90
CA SER A 364 -17.80 -5.39 -12.77
C SER A 364 -16.73 -5.73 -13.83
N ILE A 365 -15.90 -4.77 -14.21
CA ILE A 365 -14.88 -4.92 -15.26
C ILE A 365 -13.44 -5.02 -14.74
N ARG A 366 -13.26 -5.00 -13.42
CA ARG A 366 -11.93 -5.10 -12.82
C ARG A 366 -11.29 -6.44 -13.13
N GLY A 367 -10.00 -6.42 -13.53
CA GLY A 367 -9.25 -7.61 -13.95
C GLY A 367 -9.53 -8.07 -15.37
N GLN A 368 -10.40 -7.36 -16.12
CA GLN A 368 -10.59 -7.62 -17.55
C GLN A 368 -9.53 -6.91 -18.40
N PRO A 369 -9.21 -7.41 -19.60
CA PRO A 369 -8.29 -6.76 -20.53
C PRO A 369 -8.71 -5.33 -20.87
N ALA A 370 -7.73 -4.46 -21.14
CA ALA A 370 -7.96 -3.04 -21.39
C ALA A 370 -9.00 -2.77 -22.49
N ALA A 371 -8.98 -3.53 -23.58
CA ALA A 371 -9.96 -3.39 -24.66
C ALA A 371 -11.40 -3.69 -24.22
N ALA A 372 -11.60 -4.73 -23.40
CA ALA A 372 -12.92 -5.09 -22.86
C ALA A 372 -13.42 -4.00 -21.88
N ARG A 373 -12.54 -3.48 -21.01
CA ARG A 373 -12.86 -2.37 -20.12
C ARG A 373 -13.26 -1.13 -20.91
N GLN A 374 -12.50 -0.75 -21.93
CA GLN A 374 -12.82 0.37 -22.80
C GLN A 374 -14.19 0.21 -23.46
N SER A 375 -14.48 -0.95 -24.05
CA SER A 375 -15.77 -1.23 -24.68
C SER A 375 -16.95 -1.06 -23.73
N MET A 376 -16.85 -1.63 -22.50
CA MET A 376 -17.88 -1.48 -21.48
C MET A 376 -18.05 -0.01 -21.04
N ARG A 377 -16.97 0.72 -20.87
CA ARG A 377 -17.01 2.14 -20.50
C ARG A 377 -17.64 3.01 -21.59
N GLN A 378 -17.37 2.70 -22.85
CA GLN A 378 -18.00 3.39 -23.98
C GLN A 378 -19.52 3.18 -24.01
N SER A 379 -19.98 1.96 -23.77
CA SER A 379 -21.42 1.64 -23.81
C SER A 379 -22.17 2.04 -22.54
N ALA A 380 -21.61 1.85 -21.35
CA ALA A 380 -22.30 2.04 -20.08
C ALA A 380 -21.88 3.33 -19.34
N SER A 381 -20.57 3.64 -19.24
CA SER A 381 -20.11 4.78 -18.43
C SER A 381 -20.21 6.11 -19.20
N ARG A 382 -19.96 6.12 -20.52
CA ARG A 382 -19.98 7.37 -21.32
C ARG A 382 -21.32 8.11 -21.27
N PRO A 383 -22.49 7.46 -21.41
CA PRO A 383 -23.79 8.13 -21.23
C PRO A 383 -23.96 8.74 -19.85
N LEU A 384 -23.60 8.00 -18.80
CA LEU A 384 -23.71 8.48 -17.40
C LEU A 384 -22.82 9.72 -17.16
N VAL A 385 -21.61 9.72 -17.72
CA VAL A 385 -20.67 10.85 -17.61
C VAL A 385 -21.22 12.06 -18.37
N ALA A 386 -21.80 11.87 -19.56
CA ALA A 386 -22.41 12.95 -20.32
C ALA A 386 -23.60 13.57 -19.59
N ASP A 387 -24.49 12.74 -19.04
CA ASP A 387 -25.64 13.20 -18.25
C ASP A 387 -25.21 13.90 -16.97
N LEU A 388 -24.18 13.37 -16.27
CA LEU A 388 -23.62 14.01 -15.09
C LEU A 388 -23.07 15.41 -15.42
N LYS A 389 -22.35 15.55 -16.53
CA LYS A 389 -21.82 16.86 -16.97
C LYS A 389 -22.94 17.87 -17.18
N ALA A 390 -23.92 17.52 -18.01
CA ALA A 390 -25.05 18.39 -18.33
C ALA A 390 -25.80 18.80 -17.05
N TRP A 391 -26.00 17.85 -16.14
CA TRP A 391 -26.65 18.12 -14.86
C TRP A 391 -25.80 19.04 -13.96
N LEU A 392 -24.47 18.82 -13.85
CA LEU A 392 -23.57 19.69 -13.07
C LEU A 392 -23.56 21.13 -13.62
N ASP A 393 -23.51 21.30 -14.95
CA ASP A 393 -23.58 22.62 -15.60
C ASP A 393 -24.91 23.33 -15.25
N GLN A 394 -26.04 22.63 -15.29
CA GLN A 394 -27.34 23.16 -14.89
C GLN A 394 -27.39 23.55 -13.40
N GLN A 395 -26.82 22.73 -12.52
CA GLN A 395 -26.77 23.06 -11.09
C GLN A 395 -25.90 24.29 -10.85
N LEU A 396 -24.71 24.36 -11.48
CA LEU A 396 -23.80 25.49 -11.32
C LEU A 396 -24.44 26.82 -11.73
N ALA A 397 -25.25 26.83 -12.82
CA ALA A 397 -25.94 28.00 -13.29
C ALA A 397 -26.98 28.55 -12.29
N ARG A 398 -27.47 27.72 -11.36
CA ARG A 398 -28.47 28.08 -10.33
C ARG A 398 -27.84 28.45 -8.98
N LEU A 399 -26.55 28.29 -8.82
CA LEU A 399 -25.86 28.51 -7.55
C LEU A 399 -25.21 29.89 -7.50
N PRO A 400 -25.08 30.47 -6.30
CA PRO A 400 -24.24 31.64 -6.11
C PRO A 400 -22.78 31.39 -6.54
N PRO A 401 -22.06 32.44 -7.01
CA PRO A 401 -20.66 32.28 -7.46
C PRO A 401 -19.72 31.78 -6.37
N ARG A 402 -20.02 31.95 -5.11
CA ARG A 402 -19.23 31.53 -3.96
C ARG A 402 -20.02 30.51 -3.12
N GLY A 403 -19.33 29.44 -2.68
CA GLY A 403 -19.91 28.43 -1.80
C GLY A 403 -19.34 27.03 -2.07
N GLY A 404 -19.29 26.19 -1.04
CA GLY A 404 -18.67 24.87 -1.11
C GLY A 404 -19.21 23.97 -2.23
N LEU A 405 -20.53 24.01 -2.49
CA LEU A 405 -21.14 23.24 -3.57
C LEU A 405 -20.70 23.74 -4.96
N ALA A 406 -20.71 25.07 -5.17
CA ALA A 406 -20.23 25.64 -6.43
C ALA A 406 -18.74 25.35 -6.66
N ASP A 407 -17.94 25.34 -5.59
CA ASP A 407 -16.52 25.01 -5.66
C ASP A 407 -16.29 23.53 -5.99
N ALA A 408 -17.07 22.61 -5.41
CA ALA A 408 -17.02 21.18 -5.72
C ALA A 408 -17.39 20.90 -7.20
N ILE A 409 -18.42 21.57 -7.71
CA ILE A 409 -18.82 21.46 -9.13
C ILE A 409 -17.74 22.03 -10.04
N ARG A 410 -17.22 23.23 -9.77
CA ARG A 410 -16.12 23.83 -10.56
C ARG A 410 -14.87 22.99 -10.55
N TYR A 411 -14.50 22.41 -9.40
CA TYR A 411 -13.36 21.48 -9.32
C TYR A 411 -13.50 20.36 -10.33
N SER A 412 -14.69 19.76 -10.43
CA SER A 412 -14.96 18.66 -11.36
C SER A 412 -14.96 19.14 -12.82
N LEU A 413 -15.67 20.23 -13.11
CA LEU A 413 -15.81 20.73 -14.49
C LEU A 413 -14.51 21.27 -15.08
N THR A 414 -13.66 21.93 -14.28
CA THR A 414 -12.33 22.40 -14.74
C THR A 414 -11.35 21.28 -15.07
N ARG A 415 -11.60 20.08 -14.54
CA ARG A 415 -10.78 18.88 -14.76
C ARG A 415 -11.50 17.82 -15.59
N TRP A 416 -12.61 18.19 -16.23
CA TRP A 416 -13.52 17.24 -16.86
C TRP A 416 -12.84 16.33 -17.88
N ASP A 417 -12.01 16.90 -18.76
CA ASP A 417 -11.31 16.13 -19.78
C ASP A 417 -10.36 15.10 -19.17
N ALA A 418 -9.63 15.49 -18.10
CA ALA A 418 -8.78 14.57 -17.37
C ALA A 418 -9.59 13.47 -16.64
N LEU A 419 -10.76 13.81 -16.07
CA LEU A 419 -11.67 12.86 -15.45
C LEU A 419 -12.30 11.90 -16.46
N CYS A 420 -12.46 12.31 -17.72
CA CYS A 420 -13.03 11.49 -18.79
C CYS A 420 -12.00 10.55 -19.46
N GLY A 421 -10.71 10.73 -19.24
CA GLY A 421 -9.65 9.95 -19.90
C GLY A 421 -9.81 8.43 -19.75
N PHE A 422 -10.39 7.94 -18.64
CA PHE A 422 -10.66 6.52 -18.42
C PHE A 422 -11.64 5.91 -19.43
N LEU A 423 -12.50 6.72 -20.04
CA LEU A 423 -13.46 6.25 -21.03
C LEU A 423 -12.78 5.78 -22.32
N ASP A 424 -11.66 6.40 -22.68
CA ASP A 424 -10.98 6.19 -23.96
C ASP A 424 -9.76 5.26 -23.85
N ASP A 425 -9.27 5.00 -22.63
CA ASP A 425 -8.18 4.07 -22.38
C ASP A 425 -8.54 3.11 -21.25
N GLY A 426 -8.71 1.83 -21.57
CA GLY A 426 -9.05 0.78 -20.60
C GLY A 426 -8.01 0.54 -19.50
N ARG A 427 -6.79 1.07 -19.63
CA ARG A 427 -5.72 0.98 -18.63
C ARG A 427 -5.88 1.98 -17.51
N ILE A 428 -6.53 3.11 -17.76
CA ILE A 428 -6.74 4.18 -16.77
C ILE A 428 -7.75 3.70 -15.72
N GLU A 429 -7.43 3.90 -14.44
CA GLU A 429 -8.33 3.62 -13.32
C GLU A 429 -9.27 4.82 -13.07
N LEU A 430 -10.35 4.60 -12.35
CA LEU A 430 -11.25 5.68 -11.95
C LEU A 430 -10.62 6.58 -10.85
N ASP A 431 -9.69 6.03 -10.07
CA ASP A 431 -9.03 6.69 -8.94
C ASP A 431 -7.51 6.49 -8.92
N THR A 432 -6.83 7.22 -8.03
CA THR A 432 -5.37 7.19 -7.80
C THR A 432 -4.97 6.34 -6.59
N ASN A 433 -5.84 5.49 -6.07
CA ASN A 433 -5.61 4.70 -4.85
C ASN A 433 -4.33 3.86 -4.87
N THR A 434 -3.82 3.51 -6.04
CA THR A 434 -2.56 2.77 -6.16
C THR A 434 -1.39 3.57 -5.59
N VAL A 435 -1.26 4.85 -5.97
CA VAL A 435 -0.17 5.70 -5.47
C VAL A 435 -0.47 6.18 -4.05
N GLU A 436 -1.72 6.43 -3.70
CA GLU A 436 -2.11 6.83 -2.34
C GLU A 436 -1.75 5.74 -1.31
N ARG A 437 -2.00 4.47 -1.62
CA ARG A 437 -1.55 3.34 -0.79
C ARG A 437 -0.03 3.24 -0.67
N ALA A 438 0.71 3.63 -1.72
CA ALA A 438 2.17 3.72 -1.65
C ALA A 438 2.62 4.87 -0.74
N ILE A 439 1.91 6.00 -0.70
CA ILE A 439 2.22 7.15 0.16
C ILE A 439 1.92 6.88 1.64
N ARG A 440 0.90 6.08 1.97
CA ARG A 440 0.45 5.82 3.35
C ARG A 440 1.58 5.42 4.32
N PRO A 441 2.54 4.52 4.00
CA PRO A 441 3.63 4.19 4.90
C PRO A 441 4.52 5.40 5.24
N ILE A 442 4.70 6.33 4.31
CA ILE A 442 5.48 7.56 4.53
C ILE A 442 4.78 8.46 5.54
N THR A 443 3.47 8.65 5.38
CA THR A 443 2.69 9.50 6.30
C THR A 443 2.61 8.93 7.70
N LEU A 444 2.52 7.60 7.85
CA LEU A 444 2.62 6.93 9.14
C LEU A 444 4.03 7.08 9.75
N GLY A 445 5.06 6.92 8.92
CA GLY A 445 6.46 7.07 9.33
C GLY A 445 6.78 8.46 9.88
N ARG A 446 6.23 9.52 9.31
CA ARG A 446 6.44 10.90 9.75
C ARG A 446 6.09 11.14 11.23
N LYS A 447 5.07 10.48 11.75
CA LYS A 447 4.70 10.61 13.18
C LYS A 447 5.71 9.97 14.12
N ASN A 448 6.41 8.95 13.66
CA ASN A 448 7.40 8.25 14.45
C ASN A 448 8.81 8.83 14.29
N HIS A 449 9.18 9.21 13.07
CA HIS A 449 10.50 9.73 12.73
C HIS A 449 10.63 11.25 12.90
N LEU A 450 9.53 11.97 12.88
CA LEU A 450 9.38 13.42 12.95
C LEU A 450 10.01 14.14 11.74
N PHE A 451 11.25 13.82 11.34
CA PHE A 451 11.94 14.43 10.22
C PHE A 451 13.06 13.52 9.66
N ALA A 452 13.47 13.77 8.43
CA ALA A 452 14.73 13.26 7.89
C ALA A 452 15.89 14.12 8.39
N GLY A 453 17.02 13.51 8.77
CA GLY A 453 18.15 14.19 9.37
C GLY A 453 18.91 15.13 8.42
N SER A 454 18.71 15.00 7.10
CA SER A 454 19.30 15.80 6.03
C SER A 454 18.61 15.49 4.70
N ASP A 455 18.92 16.27 3.64
CA ASP A 455 18.48 15.95 2.27
C ASP A 455 18.94 14.53 1.85
N GLY A 456 20.21 14.17 2.07
CA GLY A 456 20.70 12.82 1.81
C GLY A 456 20.02 11.75 2.66
N GLY A 457 19.54 12.08 3.86
CA GLY A 457 18.70 11.19 4.67
C GLY A 457 17.31 10.96 4.05
N ALA A 458 16.78 11.97 3.38
CA ALA A 458 15.51 11.89 2.66
C ALA A 458 15.66 11.10 1.33
N ASP A 459 16.78 11.26 0.61
CA ASP A 459 17.09 10.44 -0.57
C ASP A 459 17.20 8.95 -0.20
N ARG A 460 17.90 8.63 0.89
CA ARG A 460 17.98 7.25 1.40
C ARG A 460 16.60 6.70 1.80
N TRP A 461 15.75 7.54 2.37
CA TRP A 461 14.38 7.15 2.66
C TRP A 461 13.64 6.77 1.37
N ALA A 462 13.76 7.59 0.32
CA ALA A 462 13.18 7.31 -0.99
C ALA A 462 13.69 5.98 -1.57
N THR A 463 15.01 5.74 -1.54
CA THR A 463 15.63 4.50 -2.05
C THR A 463 15.08 3.26 -1.35
N VAL A 464 15.12 3.24 -0.01
CA VAL A 464 14.69 2.06 0.76
C VAL A 464 13.19 1.82 0.61
N CYS A 465 12.37 2.89 0.63
CA CYS A 465 10.92 2.74 0.44
C CYS A 465 10.56 2.24 -0.95
N SER A 466 11.30 2.62 -2.00
CA SER A 466 11.08 2.11 -3.36
C SER A 466 11.19 0.58 -3.40
N LEU A 467 12.24 0.02 -2.79
CA LEU A 467 12.46 -1.41 -2.75
C LEU A 467 11.49 -2.15 -1.83
N ILE A 468 11.27 -1.64 -0.60
CA ILE A 468 10.34 -2.27 0.36
C ILE A 468 8.91 -2.29 -0.19
N THR A 469 8.44 -1.17 -0.74
CA THR A 469 7.07 -1.09 -1.27
C THR A 469 6.91 -2.00 -2.48
N THR A 470 7.89 -2.00 -3.40
CA THR A 470 7.87 -2.88 -4.56
C THR A 470 7.94 -4.36 -4.16
N ALA A 471 8.77 -4.72 -3.17
CA ALA A 471 8.81 -6.07 -2.63
C ALA A 471 7.43 -6.51 -2.11
N LYS A 472 6.77 -5.69 -1.30
CA LYS A 472 5.41 -5.96 -0.79
C LYS A 472 4.37 -6.09 -1.91
N LEU A 473 4.43 -5.23 -2.94
CA LEU A 473 3.53 -5.30 -4.09
C LEU A 473 3.65 -6.62 -4.86
N ASN A 474 4.83 -7.26 -4.80
CA ASN A 474 5.15 -8.54 -5.43
C ASN A 474 5.11 -9.73 -4.46
N ASN A 475 4.53 -9.56 -3.26
CA ASN A 475 4.45 -10.59 -2.21
C ASN A 475 5.80 -11.13 -1.75
N VAL A 476 6.83 -10.29 -1.79
CA VAL A 476 8.19 -10.60 -1.32
C VAL A 476 8.38 -10.03 0.09
N GLU A 477 8.85 -10.87 1.01
CA GLU A 477 9.10 -10.46 2.39
C GLU A 477 10.32 -9.50 2.45
N PRO A 478 10.17 -8.25 2.96
CA PRO A 478 11.19 -7.23 2.86
C PRO A 478 12.52 -7.54 3.56
N PHE A 479 12.48 -8.22 4.71
CA PHE A 479 13.71 -8.53 5.45
C PHE A 479 14.55 -9.58 4.70
N ALA A 480 13.93 -10.68 4.28
CA ALA A 480 14.61 -11.74 3.52
C ALA A 480 15.17 -11.18 2.22
N TYR A 481 14.39 -10.33 1.54
CA TYR A 481 14.82 -9.66 0.31
C TYR A 481 16.05 -8.76 0.53
N LEU A 482 15.97 -7.80 1.44
CA LEU A 482 17.06 -6.84 1.66
C LEU A 482 18.32 -7.53 2.20
N LYS A 483 18.18 -8.55 3.06
CA LYS A 483 19.30 -9.36 3.53
C LYS A 483 20.04 -10.01 2.36
N ASP A 484 19.33 -10.74 1.51
CA ASP A 484 19.91 -11.47 0.38
C ASP A 484 20.53 -10.52 -0.66
N ILE A 485 19.86 -9.39 -0.94
CA ILE A 485 20.42 -8.37 -1.83
C ILE A 485 21.75 -7.83 -1.30
N LEU A 486 21.83 -7.46 -0.02
CA LEU A 486 23.05 -6.94 0.58
C LEU A 486 24.16 -8.01 0.61
N GLU A 487 23.82 -9.28 0.81
CA GLU A 487 24.75 -10.40 0.74
C GLU A 487 25.31 -10.57 -0.69
N ARG A 488 24.43 -10.66 -1.70
CA ARG A 488 24.86 -10.85 -3.09
C ARG A 488 25.63 -9.66 -3.64
N MET A 489 25.14 -8.45 -3.41
CA MET A 489 25.80 -7.24 -3.90
C MET A 489 27.19 -7.08 -3.29
N SER A 490 27.34 -7.25 -1.97
CA SER A 490 28.65 -7.19 -1.33
C SER A 490 29.59 -8.32 -1.71
N ALA A 491 29.07 -9.48 -2.11
CA ALA A 491 29.85 -10.60 -2.64
C ALA A 491 30.23 -10.43 -4.12
N GLY A 492 29.91 -9.29 -4.75
CA GLY A 492 30.32 -8.98 -6.13
C GLY A 492 29.33 -9.48 -7.19
N HIS A 493 28.03 -9.45 -6.92
CA HIS A 493 27.01 -9.75 -7.94
C HIS A 493 27.22 -8.88 -9.19
N PRO A 494 27.29 -9.46 -10.40
CA PRO A 494 27.57 -8.71 -11.61
C PRO A 494 26.50 -7.66 -11.90
N MET A 495 26.90 -6.41 -12.14
CA MET A 495 25.96 -5.32 -12.47
C MET A 495 25.16 -5.58 -13.75
N SER A 496 25.73 -6.34 -14.72
CA SER A 496 25.02 -6.78 -15.91
C SER A 496 23.84 -7.73 -15.64
N ARG A 497 23.77 -8.32 -14.44
CA ARG A 497 22.73 -9.25 -14.01
C ARG A 497 21.88 -8.69 -12.87
N ILE A 498 21.92 -7.39 -12.64
CA ILE A 498 21.23 -6.75 -11.51
C ILE A 498 19.70 -6.93 -11.58
N ASP A 499 19.15 -7.12 -12.78
CA ASP A 499 17.71 -7.36 -13.00
C ASP A 499 17.23 -8.65 -12.30
N GLU A 500 18.11 -9.63 -12.03
CA GLU A 500 17.77 -10.83 -11.26
C GLU A 500 17.43 -10.53 -9.79
N LEU A 501 17.88 -9.37 -9.31
CA LEU A 501 17.68 -8.92 -7.94
C LEU A 501 16.43 -8.04 -7.77
N LEU A 502 15.73 -7.72 -8.86
CA LEU A 502 14.46 -6.99 -8.77
C LEU A 502 13.39 -7.83 -8.07
N PRO A 503 12.49 -7.24 -7.27
CA PRO A 503 11.57 -7.99 -6.41
C PRO A 503 10.77 -9.08 -7.12
N TRP A 504 10.33 -8.86 -8.34
CA TRP A 504 9.55 -9.84 -9.12
C TRP A 504 10.38 -10.97 -9.72
N ASN A 505 11.70 -10.76 -9.91
CA ASN A 505 12.64 -11.78 -10.39
C ASN A 505 13.34 -12.50 -9.25
N TRP A 506 13.38 -11.87 -8.08
CA TRP A 506 14.12 -12.37 -6.93
C TRP A 506 13.61 -13.75 -6.48
N ARG A 507 14.56 -14.62 -6.21
CA ARG A 507 14.33 -15.94 -5.59
C ARG A 507 15.28 -16.08 -4.40
N PRO A 508 14.81 -16.54 -3.23
CA PRO A 508 15.67 -16.80 -2.09
C PRO A 508 16.73 -17.83 -2.45
N ASN A 509 17.96 -17.61 -1.97
CA ASN A 509 19.01 -18.62 -2.09
C ASN A 509 18.67 -19.83 -1.23
N ALA A 510 18.52 -21.00 -1.83
CA ALA A 510 18.19 -22.25 -1.13
C ALA A 510 19.26 -22.72 -0.13
N ALA A 511 20.43 -22.06 -0.07
CA ALA A 511 21.56 -22.43 0.77
C ALA A 511 21.62 -21.74 2.14
N LEU A 512 20.60 -20.97 2.54
CA LEU A 512 20.63 -20.12 3.74
C LEU A 512 19.47 -20.38 4.75
N ASN A 513 18.85 -21.55 4.69
CA ASN A 513 17.91 -22.02 5.73
C ASN A 513 18.65 -22.87 6.79
#